data_6b738967313f5a8bdb8e2cb51a993608
#
_entry.id   6b738967313f5a8bdb8e2cb51a993608
#
_cell.length_a   1.000
_cell.length_b   1.000
_cell.length_c   1.000
_cell.angle_alpha   90.00
_cell.angle_beta   90.00
_cell.angle_gamma   90.00
#
_symmetry.space_group_name_H-M   'P 1'
#
loop_
_entity.id
_entity.type
_entity.pdbx_description
1 polymer ?
#
loop_
_entity_poly.entity_id
_entity_poly.type
_entity_poly.pdbx_seq_one_letter_code
_entity_poly.pdbx_strand_id
1 'polypeptide(L)'
;RLTLAMATVASLCAVRRAARRKFGGASAKAFVLLSCVQFHHLFYAGRTLPNTFAGIVVACATAAWLDGQWRRAIGCLTAAIVIFRAELLLLLAPLCVLVLYHRHLTFFALAKLGIGVGAAALAATVAVDSYFWRRPLWPEAEVLYFNTLLNKSGEYGTSPFHWYFTSALPRALLAAYPLAAASLALVPKARPIVLANLFFVVV
;
A
#
# COMPACT_ATOMS: atom_id res chain seq x y z
N ARG A 1 -12.83 -0.09 17.22
CA ARG A 1 -13.33 -0.43 15.87
C ARG A 1 -13.84 0.79 15.11
N LEU A 2 -14.73 1.61 15.71
CA LEU A 2 -15.27 2.81 15.07
C LEU A 2 -14.16 3.79 14.67
N THR A 3 -13.23 4.09 15.57
CA THR A 3 -12.08 4.99 15.31
C THR A 3 -11.25 4.52 14.11
N LEU A 4 -10.99 3.22 14.00
CA LEU A 4 -10.22 2.65 12.89
C LEU A 4 -11.02 2.74 11.58
N ALA A 5 -12.32 2.44 11.62
CA ALA A 5 -13.19 2.60 10.46
C ALA A 5 -13.24 4.06 9.99
N MET A 6 -13.33 5.02 10.90
CA MET A 6 -13.25 6.45 10.58
C MET A 6 -11.91 6.83 9.93
N ALA A 7 -10.80 6.31 10.44
CA ALA A 7 -9.48 6.54 9.84
C ALA A 7 -9.39 5.95 8.42
N THR A 8 -9.94 4.73 8.22
CA THR A 8 -10.03 4.12 6.88
C THR A 8 -10.85 5.00 5.93
N VAL A 9 -12.04 5.43 6.34
CA VAL A 9 -12.89 6.32 5.51
C VAL A 9 -12.18 7.65 5.22
N ALA A 10 -11.52 8.24 6.21
CA ALA A 10 -10.77 9.50 6.03
C ALA A 10 -9.64 9.35 5.00
N SER A 11 -8.91 8.23 5.04
CA SER A 11 -7.84 7.93 4.06
C SER A 11 -8.41 7.72 2.64
N LEU A 12 -9.53 7.01 2.50
CA LEU A 12 -10.22 6.88 1.21
C LEU A 12 -10.76 8.22 0.69
N CYS A 13 -11.24 9.08 1.58
CA CYS A 13 -11.62 10.45 1.21
C CYS A 13 -10.43 11.28 0.71
N ALA A 14 -9.21 11.05 1.24
CA ALA A 14 -8.00 11.68 0.71
C ALA A 14 -7.71 11.20 -0.72
N VAL A 15 -7.78 9.89 -0.96
CA VAL A 15 -7.64 9.32 -2.33
C VAL A 15 -8.68 9.89 -3.28
N ARG A 16 -9.95 9.94 -2.87
CA ARG A 16 -11.04 10.54 -3.67
C ARG A 16 -10.73 11.97 -4.07
N ARG A 17 -10.26 12.80 -3.11
CA ARG A 17 -9.91 14.21 -3.39
C ARG A 17 -8.75 14.31 -4.38
N ALA A 18 -7.72 13.49 -4.22
CA ALA A 18 -6.59 13.45 -5.14
C ALA A 18 -6.99 12.93 -6.53
N ALA A 19 -7.83 11.90 -6.60
CA ALA A 19 -8.39 11.39 -7.85
C ALA A 19 -9.23 12.46 -8.58
N ARG A 20 -10.03 13.25 -7.84
CA ARG A 20 -10.78 14.36 -8.41
C ARG A 20 -9.86 15.40 -9.06
N ARG A 21 -8.75 15.75 -8.40
CA ARG A 21 -7.79 16.72 -8.94
C ARG A 21 -7.08 16.21 -10.18
N LYS A 22 -6.72 14.92 -10.20
CA LYS A 22 -5.93 14.33 -11.28
C LYS A 22 -6.76 13.88 -12.48
N PHE A 23 -7.94 13.28 -12.23
CA PHE A 23 -8.77 12.62 -13.25
C PHE A 23 -10.15 13.23 -13.43
N GLY A 24 -10.53 14.21 -12.59
CA GLY A 24 -11.82 14.89 -12.66
C GLY A 24 -12.92 14.32 -11.78
N GLY A 25 -14.08 15.01 -11.77
CA GLY A 25 -15.19 14.71 -10.86
C GLY A 25 -15.87 13.38 -11.10
N ALA A 26 -15.98 12.95 -12.36
CA ALA A 26 -16.58 11.65 -12.70
C ALA A 26 -15.77 10.47 -12.11
N SER A 27 -14.44 10.53 -12.21
CA SER A 27 -13.54 9.51 -11.63
C SER A 27 -13.65 9.47 -10.11
N ALA A 28 -13.80 10.62 -9.44
CA ALA A 28 -13.99 10.67 -8.00
C ALA A 28 -15.32 10.06 -7.56
N LYS A 29 -16.40 10.25 -8.33
CA LYS A 29 -17.71 9.61 -8.09
C LYS A 29 -17.62 8.09 -8.29
N ALA A 30 -17.02 7.64 -9.40
CA ALA A 30 -16.80 6.24 -9.68
C ALA A 30 -15.96 5.56 -8.59
N PHE A 31 -14.90 6.20 -8.09
CA PHE A 31 -14.10 5.70 -6.97
C PHE A 31 -14.94 5.46 -5.71
N VAL A 32 -15.83 6.40 -5.35
CA VAL A 32 -16.71 6.23 -4.19
C VAL A 32 -17.67 5.05 -4.41
N LEU A 33 -18.33 4.99 -5.56
CA LEU A 33 -19.27 3.91 -5.87
C LEU A 33 -18.58 2.53 -5.80
N LEU A 34 -17.42 2.40 -6.45
CA LEU A 34 -16.65 1.16 -6.42
C LEU A 34 -16.21 0.80 -4.99
N SER A 35 -15.75 1.79 -4.19
CA SER A 35 -15.35 1.54 -2.81
C SER A 35 -16.51 1.10 -1.92
N CYS A 36 -17.72 1.63 -2.15
CA CYS A 36 -18.91 1.27 -1.37
C CYS A 36 -19.45 -0.14 -1.71
N VAL A 37 -19.23 -0.64 -2.92
CA VAL A 37 -19.69 -1.98 -3.31
C VAL A 37 -18.65 -3.08 -3.06
N GLN A 38 -17.41 -2.70 -2.73
CA GLN A 38 -16.36 -3.66 -2.42
C GLN A 38 -16.52 -4.18 -0.99
N PHE A 39 -17.02 -5.41 -0.85
CA PHE A 39 -17.23 -6.07 0.44
C PHE A 39 -15.99 -6.03 1.34
N HIS A 40 -14.80 -6.29 0.80
CA HIS A 40 -13.56 -6.33 1.58
C HIS A 40 -13.25 -5.00 2.27
N HIS A 41 -13.46 -3.87 1.63
CA HIS A 41 -13.26 -2.56 2.25
C HIS A 41 -14.17 -2.36 3.46
N LEU A 42 -15.45 -2.65 3.30
CA LEU A 42 -16.45 -2.49 4.38
C LEU A 42 -16.18 -3.48 5.52
N PHE A 43 -15.89 -4.74 5.17
CA PHE A 43 -15.70 -5.80 6.16
C PHE A 43 -14.44 -5.59 7.01
N TYR A 44 -13.34 -5.14 6.42
CA TYR A 44 -12.06 -4.99 7.11
C TYR A 44 -11.82 -3.59 7.68
N ALA A 45 -12.58 -2.56 7.30
CA ALA A 45 -12.36 -1.16 7.69
C ALA A 45 -12.23 -0.92 9.21
N GLY A 46 -12.95 -1.67 10.02
CA GLY A 46 -12.92 -1.56 11.49
C GLY A 46 -12.19 -2.71 12.20
N ARG A 47 -11.50 -3.60 11.49
CA ARG A 47 -10.77 -4.73 12.07
C ARG A 47 -9.34 -4.36 12.40
N THR A 48 -8.90 -4.68 13.61
CA THR A 48 -7.53 -4.39 14.10
C THR A 48 -6.52 -5.40 13.55
N LEU A 49 -6.32 -5.37 12.24
CA LEU A 49 -5.33 -6.22 11.54
C LEU A 49 -4.18 -5.34 11.06
N PRO A 50 -2.93 -5.83 11.03
CA PRO A 50 -1.80 -5.10 10.46
C PRO A 50 -2.10 -4.57 9.06
N ASN A 51 -2.76 -5.37 8.23
CA ASN A 51 -3.17 -5.00 6.88
C ASN A 51 -4.13 -3.79 6.84
N THR A 52 -5.02 -3.63 7.84
CA THR A 52 -5.94 -2.48 7.90
C THR A 52 -5.16 -1.20 8.21
N PHE A 53 -4.23 -1.25 9.17
CA PHE A 53 -3.38 -0.10 9.48
C PHE A 53 -2.48 0.25 8.29
N ALA A 54 -1.82 -0.76 7.69
CA ALA A 54 -1.03 -0.58 6.48
C ALA A 54 -1.86 0.04 5.35
N GLY A 55 -3.08 -0.44 5.12
CA GLY A 55 -4.00 0.05 4.09
C GLY A 55 -4.34 1.54 4.24
N ILE A 56 -4.54 2.03 5.48
CA ILE A 56 -4.75 3.45 5.75
C ILE A 56 -3.54 4.29 5.30
N VAL A 57 -2.33 3.84 5.67
CA VAL A 57 -1.10 4.56 5.31
C VAL A 57 -0.83 4.49 3.81
N VAL A 58 -1.07 3.33 3.17
CA VAL A 58 -0.99 3.15 1.71
C VAL A 58 -2.00 4.04 0.98
N ALA A 59 -3.22 4.19 1.47
CA ALA A 59 -4.20 5.11 0.90
C ALA A 59 -3.72 6.57 0.99
N CYS A 60 -3.14 6.98 2.11
CA CYS A 60 -2.52 8.31 2.25
C CYS A 60 -1.33 8.49 1.30
N ALA A 61 -0.48 7.47 1.15
CA ALA A 61 0.63 7.48 0.20
C ALA A 61 0.14 7.60 -1.25
N THR A 62 -0.91 6.85 -1.60
CA THR A 62 -1.54 6.91 -2.93
C THR A 62 -2.12 8.30 -3.22
N ALA A 63 -2.80 8.91 -2.24
CA ALA A 63 -3.29 10.27 -2.37
C ALA A 63 -2.14 11.27 -2.61
N ALA A 64 -1.06 11.15 -1.85
CA ALA A 64 0.14 11.98 -2.01
C ALA A 64 0.81 11.75 -3.37
N TRP A 65 0.89 10.51 -3.85
CA TRP A 65 1.38 10.18 -5.19
C TRP A 65 0.54 10.83 -6.29
N LEU A 66 -0.77 10.70 -6.22
CA LEU A 66 -1.69 11.33 -7.18
C LEU A 66 -1.51 12.84 -7.25
N ASP A 67 -1.23 13.48 -6.12
CA ASP A 67 -1.00 14.92 -5.99
C ASP A 67 0.43 15.36 -6.33
N GLY A 68 1.33 14.43 -6.71
CA GLY A 68 2.74 14.72 -6.99
C GLY A 68 3.60 15.03 -5.76
N GLN A 69 3.10 14.73 -4.56
CA GLN A 69 3.82 14.90 -3.29
C GLN A 69 4.75 13.70 -3.03
N TRP A 70 5.76 13.54 -3.86
CA TRP A 70 6.63 12.36 -3.91
C TRP A 70 7.29 12.01 -2.57
N ARG A 71 7.82 13.04 -1.88
CA ARG A 71 8.45 12.83 -0.55
C ARG A 71 7.48 12.24 0.45
N ARG A 72 6.24 12.73 0.46
CA ARG A 72 5.20 12.24 1.36
C ARG A 72 4.76 10.83 1.00
N ALA A 73 4.58 10.54 -0.28
CA ALA A 73 4.22 9.20 -0.74
C ALA A 73 5.28 8.16 -0.35
N ILE A 74 6.55 8.45 -0.62
CA ILE A 74 7.68 7.57 -0.26
C ILE A 74 7.80 7.43 1.26
N GLY A 75 7.72 8.53 2.02
CA GLY A 75 7.80 8.48 3.48
C GLY A 75 6.69 7.64 4.11
N CYS A 76 5.45 7.80 3.65
CA CYS A 76 4.33 6.97 4.12
C CYS A 76 4.55 5.48 3.81
N LEU A 77 4.96 5.12 2.59
CA LEU A 77 5.24 3.73 2.24
C LEU A 77 6.41 3.17 3.04
N THR A 78 7.51 3.92 3.20
CA THR A 78 8.66 3.50 4.03
C THR A 78 8.23 3.21 5.47
N ALA A 79 7.44 4.09 6.08
CA ALA A 79 6.92 3.87 7.42
C ALA A 79 6.01 2.64 7.49
N ALA A 80 5.13 2.44 6.49
CA ALA A 80 4.24 1.29 6.44
C ALA A 80 5.00 -0.03 6.29
N ILE A 81 6.09 -0.05 5.53
CA ILE A 81 6.99 -1.21 5.37
C ILE A 81 7.60 -1.61 6.71
N VAL A 82 8.16 -0.65 7.42
CA VAL A 82 8.92 -0.92 8.65
C VAL A 82 8.01 -1.29 9.82
N ILE A 83 6.81 -0.71 9.90
CA ILE A 83 5.92 -0.88 11.05
C ILE A 83 4.91 -2.02 10.84
N PHE A 84 4.40 -2.21 9.62
CA PHE A 84 3.23 -3.06 9.40
C PHE A 84 3.47 -4.23 8.45
N ARG A 85 4.07 -4.01 7.26
CA ARG A 85 4.11 -5.03 6.20
C ARG A 85 5.30 -4.83 5.27
N ALA A 86 6.31 -5.68 5.41
CA ALA A 86 7.53 -5.63 4.60
C ALA A 86 7.25 -5.80 3.08
N GLU A 87 6.23 -6.57 2.71
CA GLU A 87 5.85 -6.81 1.32
C GLU A 87 5.49 -5.51 0.56
N LEU A 88 5.12 -4.44 1.26
CA LEU A 88 4.88 -3.13 0.64
C LEU A 88 6.13 -2.53 -0.04
N LEU A 89 7.32 -3.12 0.19
CA LEU A 89 8.52 -2.80 -0.56
C LEU A 89 8.32 -3.00 -2.07
N LEU A 90 7.52 -4.00 -2.45
CA LEU A 90 7.17 -4.26 -3.85
C LEU A 90 6.32 -3.15 -4.48
N LEU A 91 5.62 -2.35 -3.66
CA LEU A 91 4.92 -1.15 -4.12
C LEU A 91 5.82 0.08 -4.11
N LEU A 92 6.72 0.19 -3.13
CA LEU A 92 7.66 1.30 -3.02
C LEU A 92 8.72 1.27 -4.14
N ALA A 93 9.23 0.10 -4.48
CA ALA A 93 10.31 -0.03 -5.46
C ALA A 93 9.97 0.59 -6.84
N PRO A 94 8.86 0.24 -7.51
CA PRO A 94 8.50 0.87 -8.79
C PRO A 94 8.22 2.38 -8.64
N LEU A 95 7.69 2.84 -7.50
CA LEU A 95 7.52 4.27 -7.25
C LEU A 95 8.87 4.98 -7.17
N CYS A 96 9.86 4.42 -6.49
CA CYS A 96 11.22 4.97 -6.43
C CYS A 96 11.86 5.05 -7.83
N VAL A 97 11.72 3.99 -8.63
CA VAL A 97 12.20 3.98 -10.02
C VAL A 97 11.55 5.11 -10.84
N LEU A 98 10.23 5.28 -10.75
CA LEU A 98 9.51 6.34 -11.47
C LEU A 98 9.99 7.74 -11.03
N VAL A 99 10.17 7.94 -9.73
CA VAL A 99 10.59 9.23 -9.17
C VAL A 99 12.01 9.60 -9.61
N LEU A 100 12.91 8.62 -9.67
CA LEU A 100 14.27 8.81 -10.17
C LEU A 100 14.31 9.01 -11.69
N TYR A 101 13.55 8.20 -12.45
CA TYR A 101 13.45 8.30 -13.90
C TYR A 101 12.97 9.68 -14.35
N HIS A 102 11.90 10.19 -13.73
CA HIS A 102 11.36 11.52 -13.99
C HIS A 102 12.11 12.65 -13.28
N ARG A 103 13.21 12.35 -12.58
CA ARG A 103 14.04 13.31 -11.85
C ARG A 103 13.28 14.18 -10.84
N HIS A 104 12.18 13.66 -10.27
CA HIS A 104 11.45 14.37 -9.22
C HIS A 104 12.24 14.49 -7.92
N LEU A 105 13.11 13.50 -7.64
CA LEU A 105 14.08 13.52 -6.54
C LEU A 105 15.42 13.00 -7.06
N THR A 106 16.52 13.47 -6.45
CA THR A 106 17.83 12.89 -6.65
C THR A 106 17.98 11.60 -5.85
N PHE A 107 18.87 10.72 -6.25
CA PHE A 107 19.17 9.47 -5.53
C PHE A 107 19.51 9.74 -4.05
N PHE A 108 20.38 10.73 -3.78
CA PHE A 108 20.75 11.09 -2.41
C PHE A 108 19.58 11.62 -1.58
N ALA A 109 18.69 12.42 -2.18
CA ALA A 109 17.49 12.90 -1.49
C ALA A 109 16.52 11.75 -1.17
N LEU A 110 16.38 10.79 -2.09
CA LEU A 110 15.60 9.58 -1.90
C LEU A 110 16.19 8.70 -0.79
N ALA A 111 17.49 8.43 -0.83
CA ALA A 111 18.19 7.62 0.17
C ALA A 111 18.11 8.28 1.56
N LYS A 112 18.39 9.59 1.66
CA LYS A 112 18.27 10.33 2.92
C LYS A 112 16.85 10.26 3.50
N LEU A 113 15.82 10.40 2.65
CA LEU A 113 14.43 10.29 3.07
C LEU A 113 14.11 8.88 3.58
N GLY A 114 14.47 7.86 2.80
CA GLY A 114 14.22 6.46 3.16
C GLY A 114 14.91 6.05 4.45
N ILE A 115 16.21 6.38 4.59
CA ILE A 115 16.97 6.09 5.81
C ILE A 115 16.40 6.86 7.01
N GLY A 116 16.13 8.15 6.86
CA GLY A 116 15.61 8.98 7.97
C GLY A 116 14.24 8.53 8.46
N VAL A 117 13.28 8.30 7.53
CA VAL A 117 11.94 7.81 7.89
C VAL A 117 12.00 6.36 8.37
N GLY A 118 12.82 5.52 7.72
CA GLY A 118 12.99 4.13 8.13
C GLY A 118 13.56 4.00 9.54
N ALA A 119 14.61 4.75 9.86
CA ALA A 119 15.21 4.76 11.19
C ALA A 119 14.23 5.27 12.27
N ALA A 120 13.49 6.34 11.98
CA ALA A 120 12.48 6.87 12.91
C ALA A 120 11.33 5.87 13.14
N ALA A 121 10.82 5.25 12.07
CA ALA A 121 9.80 4.23 12.13
C ALA A 121 10.27 2.99 12.91
N LEU A 122 11.51 2.54 12.66
CA LEU A 122 12.11 1.40 13.35
C LEU A 122 12.28 1.70 14.85
N ALA A 123 12.79 2.85 15.21
CA ALA A 123 12.92 3.26 16.61
C ALA A 123 11.56 3.29 17.31
N ALA A 124 10.53 3.82 16.64
CA ALA A 124 9.18 3.90 17.19
C ALA A 124 8.56 2.51 17.40
N THR A 125 8.58 1.62 16.38
CA THR A 125 7.99 0.28 16.49
C THR A 125 8.75 -0.57 17.51
N VAL A 126 10.10 -0.56 17.50
CA VAL A 126 10.90 -1.31 18.48
C VAL A 126 10.63 -0.82 19.91
N ALA A 127 10.55 0.51 20.13
CA ALA A 127 10.26 1.04 21.47
C ALA A 127 8.88 0.60 21.98
N VAL A 128 7.84 0.74 21.15
CA VAL A 128 6.47 0.38 21.53
C VAL A 128 6.32 -1.14 21.68
N ASP A 129 6.75 -1.90 20.71
CA ASP A 129 6.55 -3.35 20.72
C ASP A 129 7.40 -4.02 21.82
N SER A 130 8.65 -3.60 22.01
CA SER A 130 9.49 -4.12 23.11
C SER A 130 8.90 -3.84 24.47
N TYR A 131 8.25 -2.69 24.68
CA TYR A 131 7.57 -2.38 25.92
C TYR A 131 6.42 -3.36 26.21
N PHE A 132 5.54 -3.61 25.22
CA PHE A 132 4.38 -4.48 25.40
C PHE A 132 4.76 -5.98 25.45
N TRP A 133 5.74 -6.40 24.66
CA TRP A 133 6.20 -7.80 24.60
C TRP A 133 7.23 -8.14 25.69
N ARG A 134 7.69 -7.17 26.46
CA ARG A 134 8.68 -7.35 27.53
C ARG A 134 10.01 -7.96 27.07
N ARG A 135 10.36 -7.80 25.80
CA ARG A 135 11.63 -8.20 25.18
C ARG A 135 11.97 -7.28 24.02
N PRO A 136 13.25 -7.09 23.68
CA PRO A 136 13.61 -6.37 22.46
C PRO A 136 12.97 -7.07 21.25
N LEU A 137 12.16 -6.34 20.49
CA LEU A 137 11.36 -6.90 19.40
C LEU A 137 11.16 -5.89 18.27
N TRP A 138 11.39 -6.35 17.05
CA TRP A 138 10.87 -5.78 15.83
C TRP A 138 9.98 -6.83 15.15
N PRO A 139 8.66 -6.74 15.30
CA PRO A 139 7.73 -7.79 14.84
C PRO A 139 7.88 -8.11 13.37
N GLU A 140 8.00 -7.08 12.53
CA GLU A 140 8.10 -7.26 11.08
C GLU A 140 9.40 -7.97 10.65
N ALA A 141 10.49 -7.78 11.40
CA ALA A 141 11.73 -8.53 11.17
C ALA A 141 11.57 -10.02 11.50
N GLU A 142 10.84 -10.36 12.57
CA GLU A 142 10.58 -11.77 12.90
C GLU A 142 9.73 -12.44 11.82
N VAL A 143 8.70 -11.74 11.30
CA VAL A 143 7.88 -12.23 10.19
C VAL A 143 8.71 -12.41 8.92
N LEU A 144 9.55 -11.42 8.59
CA LEU A 144 10.43 -11.47 7.42
C LEU A 144 11.45 -12.61 7.54
N TYR A 145 12.04 -12.80 8.73
CA TYR A 145 12.96 -13.90 9.02
C TYR A 145 12.27 -15.26 8.82
N PHE A 146 11.07 -15.44 9.39
CA PHE A 146 10.29 -16.67 9.26
C PHE A 146 9.95 -16.99 7.81
N ASN A 147 9.44 -16.00 7.08
CA ASN A 147 8.98 -16.19 5.71
C ASN A 147 10.14 -16.37 4.72
N THR A 148 11.24 -15.60 4.87
CA THR A 148 12.30 -15.51 3.86
C THR A 148 13.49 -16.43 4.21
N LEU A 149 14.03 -16.33 5.43
CA LEU A 149 15.23 -17.07 5.80
C LEU A 149 14.92 -18.51 6.21
N LEU A 150 13.82 -18.73 6.94
CA LEU A 150 13.38 -20.08 7.29
C LEU A 150 12.56 -20.74 6.18
N ASN A 151 12.17 -19.99 5.14
CA ASN A 151 11.36 -20.41 3.99
C ASN A 151 10.07 -21.18 4.40
N LYS A 152 9.43 -20.70 5.49
CA LYS A 152 8.24 -21.34 6.07
C LYS A 152 6.91 -20.69 5.62
N SER A 153 6.95 -19.78 4.66
CA SER A 153 5.75 -19.18 4.08
C SER A 153 4.76 -20.21 3.52
N GLY A 154 5.27 -21.36 3.04
CA GLY A 154 4.45 -22.46 2.55
C GLY A 154 3.57 -23.14 3.61
N GLU A 155 3.89 -23.00 4.92
CA GLU A 155 3.06 -23.52 6.02
C GLU A 155 1.68 -22.86 6.09
N TYR A 156 1.55 -21.62 5.55
CA TYR A 156 0.26 -20.91 5.43
C TYR A 156 -0.57 -21.35 4.22
N GLY A 157 -0.06 -22.26 3.42
CA GLY A 157 -0.66 -22.75 2.19
C GLY A 157 -0.01 -22.17 0.95
N THR A 158 -0.07 -22.93 -0.14
CA THR A 158 0.46 -22.55 -1.45
C THR A 158 -0.66 -22.56 -2.48
N SER A 159 -0.63 -21.62 -3.41
CA SER A 159 -1.55 -21.54 -4.52
C SER A 159 -0.77 -21.40 -5.84
N PRO A 160 -1.30 -21.87 -6.97
CA PRO A 160 -0.64 -21.69 -8.25
C PRO A 160 -0.47 -20.19 -8.57
N PHE A 161 0.59 -19.84 -9.30
CA PHE A 161 0.89 -18.44 -9.67
C PHE A 161 -0.31 -17.68 -10.25
N HIS A 162 -1.10 -18.32 -11.11
CA HIS A 162 -2.28 -17.70 -11.74
C HIS A 162 -3.45 -17.48 -10.76
N TRP A 163 -3.42 -18.04 -9.55
CA TRP A 163 -4.53 -17.97 -8.58
C TRP A 163 -4.90 -16.53 -8.23
N TYR A 164 -3.92 -15.64 -8.14
CA TYR A 164 -4.21 -14.23 -7.88
C TYR A 164 -5.08 -13.62 -8.97
N PHE A 165 -4.82 -13.93 -10.25
CA PHE A 165 -5.53 -13.36 -11.40
C PHE A 165 -6.88 -14.05 -11.66
N THR A 166 -6.98 -15.35 -11.39
CA THR A 166 -8.17 -16.14 -11.70
C THR A 166 -9.14 -16.25 -10.52
N SER A 167 -8.69 -15.99 -9.30
CA SER A 167 -9.49 -16.22 -8.09
C SER A 167 -9.47 -15.03 -7.13
N ALA A 168 -8.30 -14.60 -6.62
CA ALA A 168 -8.23 -13.60 -5.57
C ALA A 168 -8.67 -12.21 -6.06
N LEU A 169 -8.07 -11.69 -7.14
CA LEU A 169 -8.40 -10.37 -7.68
C LEU A 169 -9.83 -10.25 -8.19
N PRO A 170 -10.37 -11.20 -8.97
CA PRO A 170 -11.77 -11.14 -9.40
C PRO A 170 -12.75 -11.08 -8.21
N ARG A 171 -12.53 -11.86 -7.17
CA ARG A 171 -13.36 -11.84 -5.95
C ARG A 171 -13.21 -10.56 -5.14
N ALA A 172 -11.97 -10.03 -5.03
CA ALA A 172 -11.70 -8.83 -4.26
C ALA A 172 -12.18 -7.56 -4.96
N LEU A 173 -11.98 -7.46 -6.26
CA LEU A 173 -12.21 -6.25 -7.03
C LEU A 173 -13.56 -6.24 -7.75
N LEU A 174 -14.18 -7.41 -7.99
CA LEU A 174 -15.43 -7.52 -8.72
C LEU A 174 -15.39 -6.74 -10.04
N ALA A 175 -16.37 -5.84 -10.28
CA ALA A 175 -16.41 -5.02 -11.48
C ALA A 175 -15.19 -4.08 -11.65
N ALA A 176 -14.47 -3.75 -10.58
CA ALA A 176 -13.25 -2.96 -10.69
C ALA A 176 -12.09 -3.72 -11.35
N TYR A 177 -12.10 -5.06 -11.36
CA TYR A 177 -11.05 -5.88 -11.96
C TYR A 177 -10.92 -5.65 -13.47
N PRO A 178 -11.95 -5.86 -14.30
CA PRO A 178 -11.88 -5.57 -15.73
C PRO A 178 -11.67 -4.09 -16.02
N LEU A 179 -12.17 -3.17 -15.19
CA LEU A 179 -11.92 -1.74 -15.33
C LEU A 179 -10.45 -1.37 -15.08
N ALA A 180 -9.79 -2.02 -14.10
CA ALA A 180 -8.37 -1.83 -13.86
C ALA A 180 -7.53 -2.30 -15.06
N ALA A 181 -7.84 -3.46 -15.63
CA ALA A 181 -7.19 -3.96 -16.84
C ALA A 181 -7.40 -3.02 -18.04
N ALA A 182 -8.64 -2.57 -18.28
CA ALA A 182 -8.96 -1.64 -19.36
C ALA A 182 -8.25 -0.29 -19.20
N SER A 183 -8.02 0.17 -17.96
CA SER A 183 -7.36 1.45 -17.69
C SER A 183 -5.92 1.51 -18.19
N LEU A 184 -5.22 0.37 -18.30
CA LEU A 184 -3.88 0.29 -18.86
C LEU A 184 -3.84 0.72 -20.34
N ALA A 185 -4.86 0.36 -21.10
CA ALA A 185 -4.97 0.74 -22.51
C ALA A 185 -5.54 2.15 -22.67
N LEU A 186 -6.64 2.44 -21.97
CA LEU A 186 -7.49 3.61 -22.22
C LEU A 186 -7.04 4.88 -21.49
N VAL A 187 -6.29 4.76 -20.36
CA VAL A 187 -5.95 5.91 -19.52
C VAL A 187 -4.45 6.01 -19.27
N PRO A 188 -3.66 6.64 -20.18
CA PRO A 188 -2.20 6.74 -20.04
C PRO A 188 -1.75 7.33 -18.68
N LYS A 189 -2.50 8.29 -18.15
CA LYS A 189 -2.21 8.93 -16.83
C LYS A 189 -2.33 7.97 -15.65
N ALA A 190 -3.06 6.87 -15.78
CA ALA A 190 -3.23 5.85 -14.73
C ALA A 190 -2.17 4.74 -14.80
N ARG A 191 -1.52 4.55 -15.94
CA ARG A 191 -0.54 3.46 -16.17
C ARG A 191 0.51 3.32 -15.07
N PRO A 192 1.19 4.38 -14.59
CA PRO A 192 2.22 4.22 -13.58
C PRO A 192 1.70 3.61 -12.28
N ILE A 193 0.48 4.00 -11.87
CA ILE A 193 -0.15 3.47 -10.65
C ILE A 193 -0.58 2.03 -10.86
N VAL A 194 -1.23 1.72 -11.99
CA VAL A 194 -1.71 0.36 -12.29
C VAL A 194 -0.54 -0.59 -12.43
N LEU A 195 0.53 -0.20 -13.12
CA LEU A 195 1.73 -1.02 -13.28
C LEU A 195 2.45 -1.29 -11.96
N ALA A 196 2.54 -0.29 -11.05
CA ALA A 196 3.13 -0.49 -9.74
C ALA A 196 2.31 -1.48 -8.88
N ASN A 197 0.97 -1.40 -8.95
CA ASN A 197 0.10 -2.36 -8.26
C ASN A 197 0.16 -3.75 -8.91
N LEU A 198 0.27 -3.82 -10.23
CA LEU A 198 0.43 -5.09 -10.94
C LEU A 198 1.76 -5.76 -10.56
N PHE A 199 2.85 -4.99 -10.48
CA PHE A 199 4.14 -5.50 -10.01
C PHE A 199 4.02 -6.08 -8.59
N PHE A 200 3.34 -5.40 -7.69
CA PHE A 200 3.07 -5.88 -6.32
C PHE A 200 2.31 -7.21 -6.29
N VAL A 201 1.46 -7.49 -7.27
CA VAL A 201 0.66 -8.74 -7.33
C VAL A 201 1.43 -9.88 -7.97
N VAL A 202 2.35 -9.57 -8.90
CA VAL A 202 3.09 -10.57 -9.70
C VAL A 202 4.29 -11.12 -8.96
N VAL A 203 4.93 -10.28 -8.13
CA VAL A 203 6.16 -10.63 -7.37
C VAL A 203 5.83 -11.00 -5.94
#